data_6d05820139f91e720a836522d12f3dd6
#
_entry.id   6d05820139f91e720a836522d12f3dd6
#
_cell.length_a   1.000
_cell.length_b   1.000
_cell.length_c   1.000
_cell.angle_alpha   90.00
_cell.angle_beta   90.00
_cell.angle_gamma   90.00
#
_symmetry.space_group_name_H-M   'P 1'
#
loop_
_entity.id
_entity.type
_entity.pdbx_description
1 polymer ?
#
loop_
_entity_poly.entity_id
_entity_poly.type
_entity_poly.pdbx_seq_one_letter_code
_entity_poly.pdbx_strand_id
1 'polypeptide(L)'
;MDRKTLVNEIFTKKSFLCVGLDPDLKKMPQHLMDYDSPIFQFNKEIIDATAPFCVAYKPNMAFYECLGAEGVVAFEKTISYLQEHYPNHFIIADAKRGDIGNTSAMYARTFFELYHVDALTVAPYMGEDSVTPFLSYPGKWVVLLALTSNKGSHDFQLTEDAQGERLFEKVIKKSHEWGDENNMMYVVGATQGKMFADIRRVAPNNFLLVPGVGAQGGSLQEVCKYGMTPDCGLLVNSSTGIIYASNGTDFAHAAALKAHDLQQQMEIELNKL
;
A
#
# COMPACT_ATOMS: atom_id res chain seq x y z
N MET A 1 0.42 -1.09 13.96
CA MET A 1 1.90 -0.86 14.01
C MET A 1 2.17 0.64 13.98
N ASP A 2 3.03 1.16 14.86
CA ASP A 2 3.43 2.58 14.85
C ASP A 2 4.60 2.87 13.89
N ARG A 3 4.90 4.16 13.67
CA ARG A 3 5.98 4.61 12.78
C ARG A 3 7.34 4.03 13.15
N LYS A 4 7.69 4.08 14.44
CA LYS A 4 8.99 3.61 14.93
C LYS A 4 9.20 2.13 14.66
N THR A 5 8.17 1.33 14.88
CA THR A 5 8.18 -0.12 14.60
C THR A 5 8.32 -0.38 13.11
N LEU A 6 7.57 0.34 12.26
CA LEU A 6 7.68 0.19 10.80
C LEU A 6 9.08 0.54 10.29
N VAL A 7 9.66 1.64 10.76
CA VAL A 7 11.03 2.04 10.41
C VAL A 7 12.03 0.96 10.86
N ASN A 8 11.90 0.44 12.08
CA ASN A 8 12.76 -0.63 12.57
C ASN A 8 12.67 -1.90 11.71
N GLU A 9 11.48 -2.32 11.31
CA GLU A 9 11.29 -3.48 10.42
C GLU A 9 11.93 -3.25 9.05
N ILE A 10 11.83 -2.03 8.48
CA ILE A 10 12.47 -1.66 7.22
C ILE A 10 13.99 -1.88 7.28
N PHE A 11 14.64 -1.34 8.29
CA PHE A 11 16.10 -1.45 8.43
C PHE A 11 16.54 -2.86 8.84
N THR A 12 15.77 -3.57 9.65
CA THR A 12 16.05 -4.96 10.05
C THR A 12 15.97 -5.91 8.87
N LYS A 13 14.93 -5.80 8.06
CA LYS A 13 14.74 -6.63 6.86
C LYS A 13 15.47 -6.10 5.63
N LYS A 14 16.05 -4.90 5.74
CA LYS A 14 16.70 -4.19 4.62
C LYS A 14 15.78 -4.08 3.40
N SER A 15 14.52 -3.80 3.66
CA SER A 15 13.44 -3.80 2.68
C SER A 15 12.37 -2.78 3.04
N PHE A 16 11.87 -2.07 2.06
CA PHE A 16 10.66 -1.26 2.15
C PHE A 16 9.61 -1.73 1.12
N LEU A 17 9.67 -3.04 0.80
CA LEU A 17 8.74 -3.69 -0.09
C LEU A 17 7.38 -3.90 0.59
N CYS A 18 6.33 -3.52 -0.11
CA CYS A 18 4.94 -3.85 0.17
C CYS A 18 4.45 -4.82 -0.92
N VAL A 19 4.10 -6.05 -0.55
CA VAL A 19 3.56 -7.02 -1.52
C VAL A 19 2.06 -6.83 -1.66
N GLY A 20 1.61 -6.54 -2.89
CA GLY A 20 0.18 -6.45 -3.20
C GLY A 20 -0.44 -7.84 -3.33
N LEU A 21 -1.55 -8.07 -2.63
CA LEU A 21 -2.34 -9.30 -2.70
C LEU A 21 -3.62 -9.02 -3.50
N ASP A 22 -3.49 -9.07 -4.83
CA ASP A 22 -4.54 -8.77 -5.80
C ASP A 22 -4.91 -10.06 -6.58
N PRO A 23 -5.55 -11.06 -5.91
CA PRO A 23 -5.80 -12.37 -6.51
C PRO A 23 -6.88 -12.32 -7.60
N ASP A 24 -6.57 -12.90 -8.75
CA ASP A 24 -7.50 -13.06 -9.87
C ASP A 24 -7.59 -14.56 -10.21
N LEU A 25 -8.76 -15.16 -10.03
CA LEU A 25 -8.99 -16.60 -10.28
C LEU A 25 -8.56 -17.04 -11.69
N LYS A 26 -8.59 -16.12 -12.68
CA LYS A 26 -8.19 -16.40 -14.05
C LYS A 26 -6.67 -16.50 -14.26
N LYS A 27 -5.89 -15.98 -13.31
CA LYS A 27 -4.42 -15.93 -13.37
C LYS A 27 -3.75 -16.86 -12.37
N MET A 28 -4.51 -17.36 -11.40
CA MET A 28 -4.00 -18.25 -10.37
C MET A 28 -3.68 -19.63 -10.94
N PRO A 29 -2.71 -20.35 -10.33
CA PRO A 29 -2.41 -21.72 -10.69
C PRO A 29 -3.63 -22.65 -10.59
N GLN A 30 -3.87 -23.45 -11.63
CA GLN A 30 -5.09 -24.26 -11.77
C GLN A 30 -5.29 -25.25 -10.61
N HIS A 31 -4.21 -25.81 -10.04
CA HIS A 31 -4.29 -26.77 -8.94
C HIS A 31 -4.87 -26.18 -7.65
N LEU A 32 -4.87 -24.84 -7.51
CA LEU A 32 -5.47 -24.19 -6.35
C LEU A 32 -7.00 -24.15 -6.41
N MET A 33 -7.59 -24.37 -7.59
CA MET A 33 -9.06 -24.38 -7.74
C MET A 33 -9.73 -25.57 -7.03
N ASP A 34 -8.97 -26.58 -6.64
CA ASP A 34 -9.46 -27.76 -5.90
C ASP A 34 -9.61 -27.50 -4.38
N TYR A 35 -9.14 -26.35 -3.88
CA TYR A 35 -9.30 -25.96 -2.48
C TYR A 35 -10.65 -25.29 -2.22
N ASP A 36 -11.19 -25.45 -1.02
CA ASP A 36 -12.44 -24.81 -0.58
C ASP A 36 -12.37 -23.26 -0.62
N SER A 37 -11.18 -22.69 -0.47
CA SER A 37 -10.94 -21.25 -0.51
C SER A 37 -9.66 -20.96 -1.32
N PRO A 38 -9.74 -21.04 -2.66
CA PRO A 38 -8.56 -20.96 -3.52
C PRO A 38 -7.81 -19.62 -3.38
N ILE A 39 -8.53 -18.51 -3.24
CA ILE A 39 -7.92 -17.19 -3.03
C ILE A 39 -7.12 -17.13 -1.73
N PHE A 40 -7.70 -17.61 -0.64
CA PHE A 40 -6.98 -17.65 0.63
C PHE A 40 -5.75 -18.55 0.54
N GLN A 41 -5.87 -19.74 -0.07
CA GLN A 41 -4.74 -20.64 -0.25
C GLN A 41 -3.62 -20.00 -1.07
N PHE A 42 -3.95 -19.34 -2.17
CA PHE A 42 -3.00 -18.57 -2.97
C PHE A 42 -2.30 -17.51 -2.15
N ASN A 43 -3.06 -16.66 -1.46
CA ASN A 43 -2.49 -15.61 -0.63
C ASN A 43 -1.58 -16.17 0.47
N LYS A 44 -2.01 -17.26 1.13
CA LYS A 44 -1.23 -17.93 2.17
C LYS A 44 0.14 -18.36 1.66
N GLU A 45 0.20 -19.05 0.53
CA GLU A 45 1.47 -19.52 -0.04
C GLU A 45 2.36 -18.35 -0.52
N ILE A 46 1.77 -17.30 -1.09
CA ILE A 46 2.51 -16.06 -1.42
C ILE A 46 3.07 -15.40 -0.18
N ILE A 47 2.28 -15.28 0.90
CA ILE A 47 2.72 -14.68 2.16
C ILE A 47 3.88 -15.49 2.75
N ASP A 48 3.71 -16.81 2.90
CA ASP A 48 4.74 -17.70 3.46
C ASP A 48 6.08 -17.57 2.70
N ALA A 49 6.00 -17.44 1.38
CA ALA A 49 7.18 -17.36 0.51
C ALA A 49 7.85 -15.97 0.50
N THR A 50 7.08 -14.89 0.68
CA THR A 50 7.59 -13.53 0.50
C THR A 50 7.85 -12.77 1.80
N ALA A 51 7.34 -13.24 2.94
CA ALA A 51 7.45 -12.59 4.24
C ALA A 51 8.90 -12.25 4.69
N PRO A 52 9.94 -13.04 4.38
CA PRO A 52 11.31 -12.66 4.70
C PRO A 52 11.81 -11.42 3.95
N PHE A 53 11.20 -11.07 2.82
CA PHE A 53 11.69 -10.07 1.88
C PHE A 53 10.89 -8.77 1.85
N CYS A 54 9.77 -8.70 2.58
CA CYS A 54 8.91 -7.51 2.61
C CYS A 54 8.57 -7.09 4.04
N VAL A 55 8.10 -5.86 4.19
CA VAL A 55 7.68 -5.30 5.49
C VAL A 55 6.17 -5.06 5.56
N ALA A 56 5.48 -5.12 4.42
CA ALA A 56 4.07 -4.84 4.35
C ALA A 56 3.35 -5.73 3.34
N TYR A 57 2.06 -5.93 3.59
CA TYR A 57 1.12 -6.54 2.66
C TYR A 57 -0.05 -5.62 2.38
N LYS A 58 -0.48 -5.58 1.13
CA LYS A 58 -1.57 -4.71 0.70
C LYS A 58 -2.60 -5.46 -0.14
N PRO A 59 -3.56 -6.16 0.49
CA PRO A 59 -4.70 -6.70 -0.23
C PRO A 59 -5.60 -5.57 -0.76
N ASN A 60 -5.95 -5.66 -2.06
CA ASN A 60 -6.82 -4.72 -2.72
C ASN A 60 -8.27 -5.25 -2.72
N MET A 61 -9.14 -4.57 -1.99
CA MET A 61 -10.54 -4.99 -1.78
C MET A 61 -11.33 -5.26 -3.06
N ALA A 62 -11.02 -4.57 -4.17
CA ALA A 62 -11.70 -4.78 -5.44
C ALA A 62 -11.63 -6.23 -5.94
N PHE A 63 -10.51 -6.93 -5.68
CA PHE A 63 -10.31 -8.32 -6.07
C PHE A 63 -11.04 -9.32 -5.18
N TYR A 64 -11.49 -8.89 -4.02
CA TYR A 64 -12.27 -9.69 -3.09
C TYR A 64 -13.76 -9.37 -3.17
N GLU A 65 -14.13 -8.09 -3.14
CA GLU A 65 -15.53 -7.66 -3.20
C GLU A 65 -16.23 -8.10 -4.49
N CYS A 66 -15.52 -8.16 -5.63
CA CYS A 66 -16.09 -8.63 -6.89
C CYS A 66 -16.55 -10.11 -6.89
N LEU A 67 -16.14 -10.87 -5.87
CA LEU A 67 -16.52 -12.27 -5.67
C LEU A 67 -17.62 -12.45 -4.61
N GLY A 68 -18.21 -11.34 -4.15
CA GLY A 68 -19.28 -11.36 -3.16
C GLY A 68 -18.80 -11.86 -1.80
N ALA A 69 -19.67 -12.58 -1.09
CA ALA A 69 -19.41 -13.03 0.28
C ALA A 69 -18.16 -13.91 0.39
N GLU A 70 -17.93 -14.81 -0.56
CA GLU A 70 -16.77 -15.71 -0.55
C GLU A 70 -15.45 -14.94 -0.65
N GLY A 71 -15.41 -13.89 -1.47
CA GLY A 71 -14.24 -13.04 -1.58
C GLY A 71 -13.98 -12.26 -0.28
N VAL A 72 -15.02 -11.71 0.35
CA VAL A 72 -14.90 -11.02 1.65
C VAL A 72 -14.39 -11.97 2.74
N VAL A 73 -14.88 -13.20 2.79
CA VAL A 73 -14.38 -14.24 3.71
C VAL A 73 -12.92 -14.59 3.42
N ALA A 74 -12.51 -14.65 2.15
CA ALA A 74 -11.11 -14.89 1.79
C ALA A 74 -10.20 -13.72 2.21
N PHE A 75 -10.68 -12.48 2.11
CA PHE A 75 -10.00 -11.29 2.64
C PHE A 75 -9.81 -11.41 4.16
N GLU A 76 -10.88 -11.67 4.90
CA GLU A 76 -10.84 -11.82 6.37
C GLU A 76 -9.85 -12.92 6.79
N LYS A 77 -9.91 -14.10 6.17
CA LYS A 77 -8.95 -15.19 6.41
C LYS A 77 -7.51 -14.76 6.14
N THR A 78 -7.27 -14.00 5.06
CA THR A 78 -5.93 -13.49 4.69
C THR A 78 -5.40 -12.53 5.75
N ILE A 79 -6.21 -11.59 6.23
CA ILE A 79 -5.82 -10.65 7.29
C ILE A 79 -5.54 -11.40 8.60
N SER A 80 -6.43 -12.30 9.02
CA SER A 80 -6.24 -13.09 10.24
C SER A 80 -4.97 -13.92 10.18
N TYR A 81 -4.67 -14.52 9.03
CA TYR A 81 -3.45 -15.29 8.81
C TYR A 81 -2.18 -14.43 8.96
N LEU A 82 -2.19 -13.22 8.39
CA LEU A 82 -1.09 -12.27 8.54
C LEU A 82 -0.87 -11.88 10.00
N GLN A 83 -1.94 -11.58 10.73
CA GLN A 83 -1.88 -11.17 12.14
C GLN A 83 -1.38 -12.30 13.05
N GLU A 84 -1.78 -13.54 12.78
CA GLU A 84 -1.41 -14.69 13.59
C GLU A 84 0.04 -15.15 13.34
N HIS A 85 0.44 -15.22 12.06
CA HIS A 85 1.73 -15.82 11.68
C HIS A 85 2.82 -14.81 11.37
N TYR A 86 2.46 -13.56 11.02
CA TYR A 86 3.38 -12.51 10.58
C TYR A 86 3.08 -11.15 11.26
N PRO A 87 3.00 -11.08 12.60
CA PRO A 87 2.56 -9.89 13.33
C PRO A 87 3.45 -8.65 13.15
N ASN A 88 4.67 -8.84 12.64
CA ASN A 88 5.61 -7.76 12.35
C ASN A 88 5.50 -7.20 10.93
N HIS A 89 4.46 -7.58 10.17
CA HIS A 89 4.19 -6.98 8.86
C HIS A 89 3.09 -5.94 8.95
N PHE A 90 3.31 -4.81 8.28
CA PHE A 90 2.34 -3.73 8.19
C PHE A 90 1.23 -4.10 7.19
N ILE A 91 -0.02 -4.03 7.60
CA ILE A 91 -1.16 -4.47 6.79
C ILE A 91 -1.94 -3.25 6.31
N ILE A 92 -1.99 -3.04 4.99
CA ILE A 92 -2.71 -1.95 4.34
C ILE A 92 -3.94 -2.53 3.62
N ALA A 93 -5.14 -2.17 4.04
CA ALA A 93 -6.33 -2.43 3.24
C ALA A 93 -6.43 -1.39 2.11
N ASP A 94 -6.26 -1.84 0.86
CA ASP A 94 -6.40 -0.95 -0.29
C ASP A 94 -7.85 -0.93 -0.77
N ALA A 95 -8.69 -0.16 -0.08
CA ALA A 95 -10.14 -0.11 -0.30
C ALA A 95 -10.62 1.24 -0.86
N LYS A 96 -9.79 2.28 -0.78
CA LYS A 96 -10.08 3.64 -1.28
C LYS A 96 -11.46 4.13 -0.82
N ARG A 97 -11.69 4.00 0.52
CA ARG A 97 -12.94 4.46 1.13
C ARG A 97 -12.92 5.98 1.28
N GLY A 98 -14.09 6.54 1.48
CA GLY A 98 -14.31 7.96 1.70
C GLY A 98 -15.80 8.24 1.54
N ASP A 99 -16.39 8.81 2.60
CA ASP A 99 -17.78 9.24 2.67
C ASP A 99 -17.87 10.30 3.77
N ILE A 100 -19.01 10.91 3.97
CA ILE A 100 -19.15 11.95 4.98
C ILE A 100 -19.49 11.37 6.37
N GLY A 101 -18.90 11.96 7.41
CA GLY A 101 -19.28 11.80 8.81
C GLY A 101 -19.48 10.34 9.25
N ASN A 102 -20.71 10.01 9.65
CA ASN A 102 -21.06 8.68 10.17
C ASN A 102 -20.81 7.54 9.20
N THR A 103 -20.96 7.74 7.90
CA THR A 103 -20.73 6.69 6.91
C THR A 103 -19.23 6.36 6.82
N SER A 104 -18.36 7.36 6.83
CA SER A 104 -16.91 7.14 6.94
C SER A 104 -16.55 6.44 8.27
N ALA A 105 -17.19 6.77 9.37
CA ALA A 105 -16.99 6.09 10.65
C ALA A 105 -17.35 4.60 10.59
N MET A 106 -18.41 4.21 9.84
CA MET A 106 -18.74 2.80 9.63
C MET A 106 -17.67 2.06 8.82
N TYR A 107 -17.12 2.69 7.79
CA TYR A 107 -15.99 2.12 7.07
C TYR A 107 -14.74 2.00 7.95
N ALA A 108 -14.43 3.02 8.76
CA ALA A 108 -13.31 2.98 9.70
C ALA A 108 -13.46 1.82 10.69
N ARG A 109 -14.66 1.66 11.25
CA ARG A 109 -14.99 0.55 12.15
C ARG A 109 -14.75 -0.81 11.48
N THR A 110 -15.19 -0.98 10.24
CA THR A 110 -14.99 -2.23 9.48
C THR A 110 -13.51 -2.60 9.39
N PHE A 111 -12.66 -1.66 8.97
CA PHE A 111 -11.25 -1.98 8.73
C PHE A 111 -10.41 -1.98 10.00
N PHE A 112 -10.70 -1.11 10.96
CA PHE A 112 -9.86 -0.96 12.16
C PHE A 112 -10.35 -1.75 13.38
N GLU A 113 -11.68 -1.97 13.53
CA GLU A 113 -12.22 -2.76 14.63
C GLU A 113 -12.54 -4.20 14.25
N LEU A 114 -13.10 -4.45 13.04
CA LEU A 114 -13.45 -5.80 12.62
C LEU A 114 -12.23 -6.54 12.04
N TYR A 115 -11.56 -5.96 11.04
CA TYR A 115 -10.41 -6.60 10.39
C TYR A 115 -9.07 -6.28 11.08
N HIS A 116 -8.99 -5.29 11.95
CA HIS A 116 -7.80 -4.88 12.68
C HIS A 116 -6.57 -4.54 11.81
N VAL A 117 -6.76 -4.12 10.56
CA VAL A 117 -5.65 -3.69 9.69
C VAL A 117 -4.90 -2.49 10.29
N ASP A 118 -3.64 -2.27 9.88
CA ASP A 118 -2.87 -1.13 10.34
C ASP A 118 -3.22 0.16 9.60
N ALA A 119 -3.52 0.05 8.31
CA ALA A 119 -3.76 1.21 7.44
C ALA A 119 -4.89 0.97 6.44
N LEU A 120 -5.50 2.07 6.01
CA LEU A 120 -6.56 2.08 4.99
C LEU A 120 -6.31 3.17 3.97
N THR A 121 -6.43 2.85 2.67
CA THR A 121 -6.41 3.88 1.62
C THR A 121 -7.74 4.65 1.61
N VAL A 122 -7.64 5.98 1.58
CA VAL A 122 -8.77 6.90 1.66
C VAL A 122 -8.70 7.93 0.55
N ALA A 123 -9.86 8.26 -0.03
CA ALA A 123 -10.00 9.28 -1.06
C ALA A 123 -10.38 10.63 -0.43
N PRO A 124 -9.63 11.72 -0.71
CA PRO A 124 -9.84 13.02 -0.06
C PRO A 124 -10.86 13.93 -0.74
N TYR A 125 -11.45 13.54 -1.85
CA TYR A 125 -12.20 14.45 -2.73
C TYR A 125 -13.39 15.15 -2.03
N MET A 126 -14.01 14.51 -1.05
CA MET A 126 -15.11 15.11 -0.27
C MET A 126 -14.65 15.95 0.92
N GLY A 127 -13.34 16.12 1.15
CA GLY A 127 -12.80 17.02 2.17
C GLY A 127 -12.55 16.35 3.52
N GLU A 128 -12.40 17.18 4.57
CA GLU A 128 -11.97 16.81 5.92
C GLU A 128 -12.84 15.73 6.56
N ASP A 129 -14.14 15.90 6.53
CA ASP A 129 -15.11 15.02 7.16
C ASP A 129 -15.21 13.65 6.52
N SER A 130 -14.61 13.48 5.34
CA SER A 130 -14.44 12.16 4.69
C SER A 130 -13.17 11.41 5.14
N VAL A 131 -12.22 12.10 5.77
CA VAL A 131 -10.90 11.57 6.15
C VAL A 131 -10.74 11.46 7.67
N THR A 132 -11.14 12.47 8.43
CA THR A 132 -10.93 12.54 9.89
C THR A 132 -11.55 11.39 10.69
N PRO A 133 -12.70 10.78 10.30
CA PRO A 133 -13.21 9.62 11.02
C PRO A 133 -12.24 8.44 11.08
N PHE A 134 -11.38 8.28 10.07
CA PHE A 134 -10.35 7.23 10.06
C PHE A 134 -9.14 7.56 10.94
N LEU A 135 -8.85 8.85 11.17
CA LEU A 135 -7.75 9.33 12.01
C LEU A 135 -8.07 9.27 13.52
N SER A 136 -9.34 9.03 13.89
CA SER A 136 -9.76 8.92 15.29
C SER A 136 -9.30 7.61 15.99
N TYR A 137 -8.67 6.69 15.26
CA TYR A 137 -8.20 5.39 15.76
C TYR A 137 -6.72 5.44 16.12
N PRO A 138 -6.34 5.42 17.41
CA PRO A 138 -4.93 5.43 17.83
C PRO A 138 -4.14 4.26 17.25
N GLY A 139 -2.94 4.54 16.73
CA GLY A 139 -2.05 3.53 16.16
C GLY A 139 -2.47 3.00 14.80
N LYS A 140 -3.50 3.59 14.18
CA LYS A 140 -3.93 3.29 12.81
C LYS A 140 -3.53 4.41 11.86
N TRP A 141 -3.48 4.10 10.56
CA TRP A 141 -2.99 5.00 9.53
C TRP A 141 -4.00 5.22 8.42
N VAL A 142 -4.08 6.45 7.97
CA VAL A 142 -4.72 6.80 6.69
C VAL A 142 -3.65 6.85 5.60
N VAL A 143 -3.87 6.15 4.49
CA VAL A 143 -3.07 6.27 3.28
C VAL A 143 -3.89 7.09 2.27
N LEU A 144 -3.65 8.40 2.27
CA LEU A 144 -4.44 9.36 1.50
C LEU A 144 -4.02 9.38 0.04
N LEU A 145 -4.98 9.34 -0.89
CA LEU A 145 -4.68 9.50 -2.32
C LEU A 145 -4.21 10.92 -2.59
N ALA A 146 -3.00 11.07 -3.15
CA ALA A 146 -2.43 12.36 -3.51
C ALA A 146 -2.16 12.45 -5.02
N LEU A 147 -1.10 11.82 -5.52
CA LEU A 147 -0.75 11.83 -6.94
C LEU A 147 -0.64 10.41 -7.48
N THR A 148 -1.59 10.01 -8.30
CA THR A 148 -1.67 8.66 -8.84
C THR A 148 -0.95 8.50 -10.19
N SER A 149 -0.62 7.27 -10.59
CA SER A 149 0.16 6.98 -11.81
C SER A 149 -0.67 6.90 -13.09
N ASN A 150 -2.00 6.81 -12.98
CA ASN A 150 -2.90 6.65 -14.11
C ASN A 150 -3.03 7.93 -14.93
N LYS A 151 -3.31 7.80 -16.23
CA LYS A 151 -3.49 8.96 -17.14
C LYS A 151 -4.55 9.95 -16.66
N GLY A 152 -5.64 9.47 -16.04
CA GLY A 152 -6.73 10.31 -15.52
C GLY A 152 -6.32 11.21 -14.34
N SER A 153 -5.10 11.05 -13.77
CA SER A 153 -4.59 12.00 -12.78
C SER A 153 -4.50 13.45 -13.32
N HIS A 154 -4.35 13.59 -14.63
CA HIS A 154 -4.33 14.88 -15.31
C HIS A 154 -5.68 15.61 -15.29
N ASP A 155 -6.80 14.91 -15.12
CA ASP A 155 -8.11 15.52 -15.14
C ASP A 155 -8.34 16.44 -13.93
N PHE A 156 -7.75 16.11 -12.77
CA PHE A 156 -7.93 16.85 -11.53
C PHE A 156 -6.62 17.09 -10.78
N GLN A 157 -5.82 16.07 -10.53
CA GLN A 157 -4.71 16.14 -9.56
C GLN A 157 -3.63 17.13 -9.96
N LEU A 158 -3.42 17.35 -11.27
CA LEU A 158 -2.44 18.27 -11.83
C LEU A 158 -3.02 19.63 -12.25
N THR A 159 -4.31 19.87 -12.01
CA THR A 159 -4.88 21.20 -12.25
C THR A 159 -4.28 22.23 -11.30
N GLU A 160 -3.97 23.40 -11.82
CA GLU A 160 -3.36 24.49 -11.07
C GLU A 160 -4.39 25.58 -10.74
N ASP A 161 -4.20 26.22 -9.61
CA ASP A 161 -4.96 27.43 -9.27
C ASP A 161 -4.28 28.71 -9.82
N ALA A 162 -4.84 29.87 -9.49
CA ALA A 162 -4.31 31.15 -9.90
C ALA A 162 -2.89 31.46 -9.38
N GLN A 163 -2.42 30.76 -8.37
CA GLN A 163 -1.07 30.83 -7.79
C GLN A 163 -0.11 29.78 -8.37
N GLY A 164 -0.59 28.90 -9.26
CA GLY A 164 0.18 27.81 -9.84
C GLY A 164 0.32 26.61 -8.90
N GLU A 165 -0.48 26.52 -7.84
CA GLU A 165 -0.47 25.39 -6.94
C GLU A 165 -1.37 24.26 -7.49
N ARG A 166 -0.80 23.05 -7.60
CA ARG A 166 -1.52 21.89 -8.12
C ARG A 166 -2.48 21.29 -7.07
N LEU A 167 -3.60 20.72 -7.53
CA LEU A 167 -4.61 20.19 -6.62
C LEU A 167 -4.03 19.15 -5.64
N PHE A 168 -3.14 18.23 -6.09
CA PHE A 168 -2.56 17.24 -5.20
C PHE A 168 -1.70 17.89 -4.08
N GLU A 169 -1.02 19.00 -4.37
CA GLU A 169 -0.24 19.74 -3.37
C GLU A 169 -1.16 20.39 -2.32
N LYS A 170 -2.30 20.95 -2.77
CA LYS A 170 -3.32 21.47 -1.85
C LYS A 170 -3.89 20.38 -0.95
N VAL A 171 -4.18 19.20 -1.51
CA VAL A 171 -4.68 18.06 -0.72
C VAL A 171 -3.67 17.68 0.35
N ILE A 172 -2.39 17.55 0.02
CA ILE A 172 -1.34 17.22 0.98
C ILE A 172 -1.23 18.31 2.06
N LYS A 173 -1.11 19.59 1.67
CA LYS A 173 -0.99 20.69 2.62
C LYS A 173 -2.20 20.79 3.54
N LYS A 174 -3.41 20.66 2.99
CA LYS A 174 -4.63 20.72 3.80
C LYS A 174 -4.73 19.55 4.76
N SER A 175 -4.31 18.36 4.36
CA SER A 175 -4.38 17.17 5.20
C SER A 175 -3.44 17.21 6.42
N HIS A 176 -2.41 18.05 6.43
CA HIS A 176 -1.59 18.31 7.62
C HIS A 176 -2.35 18.99 8.77
N GLU A 177 -3.50 19.60 8.49
CA GLU A 177 -4.40 20.09 9.54
C GLU A 177 -5.19 18.95 10.20
N TRP A 178 -5.26 17.78 9.57
CA TRP A 178 -6.08 16.63 10.00
C TRP A 178 -5.25 15.52 10.66
N GLY A 179 -4.02 15.32 10.22
CA GLY A 179 -3.10 14.29 10.71
C GLY A 179 -1.63 14.65 10.47
N ASP A 180 -0.74 13.81 10.96
CA ASP A 180 0.71 14.03 10.89
C ASP A 180 1.46 12.82 10.30
N GLU A 181 2.80 12.86 10.33
CA GLU A 181 3.66 11.79 9.83
C GLU A 181 3.56 10.46 10.58
N ASN A 182 2.84 10.41 11.73
CA ASN A 182 2.68 9.21 12.53
C ASN A 182 1.37 8.46 12.23
N ASN A 183 0.43 9.10 11.55
CA ASN A 183 -0.88 8.51 11.24
C ASN A 183 -1.36 8.76 9.81
N MET A 184 -0.58 9.49 8.98
CA MET A 184 -0.93 9.77 7.59
C MET A 184 0.22 9.49 6.64
N MET A 185 -0.05 8.69 5.62
CA MET A 185 0.78 8.41 4.45
C MET A 185 0.09 8.94 3.19
N TYR A 186 0.84 9.05 2.10
CA TYR A 186 0.28 9.47 0.80
C TYR A 186 0.54 8.43 -0.28
N VAL A 187 -0.46 8.18 -1.14
CA VAL A 187 -0.26 7.41 -2.37
C VAL A 187 0.37 8.29 -3.41
N VAL A 188 1.54 7.87 -3.91
CA VAL A 188 2.28 8.56 -4.97
C VAL A 188 2.75 7.56 -6.02
N GLY A 189 2.29 7.67 -7.25
CA GLY A 189 2.64 6.73 -8.32
C GLY A 189 4.12 6.80 -8.72
N ALA A 190 4.76 5.64 -8.89
CA ALA A 190 6.19 5.52 -9.23
C ALA A 190 6.60 6.17 -10.57
N THR A 191 5.64 6.35 -11.49
CA THR A 191 5.87 6.99 -12.79
C THR A 191 6.07 8.52 -12.69
N GLN A 192 5.86 9.08 -11.49
CA GLN A 192 5.97 10.52 -11.22
C GLN A 192 7.38 10.96 -10.78
N GLY A 193 8.41 10.19 -11.06
CA GLY A 193 9.83 10.34 -10.72
C GLY A 193 10.26 11.67 -10.10
N LYS A 194 10.46 12.70 -10.94
CA LYS A 194 10.91 14.03 -10.47
C LYS A 194 9.91 14.75 -9.57
N MET A 195 8.61 14.43 -9.66
CA MET A 195 7.57 15.03 -8.82
C MET A 195 7.67 14.59 -7.35
N PHE A 196 8.41 13.53 -7.04
CA PHE A 196 8.74 13.16 -5.66
C PHE A 196 9.46 14.29 -4.91
N ALA A 197 10.30 15.07 -5.59
CA ALA A 197 10.95 16.23 -5.00
C ALA A 197 9.92 17.32 -4.62
N ASP A 198 8.90 17.53 -5.46
CA ASP A 198 7.81 18.47 -5.17
C ASP A 198 6.96 17.98 -3.99
N ILE A 199 6.66 16.68 -3.96
CA ILE A 199 5.92 16.07 -2.87
C ILE A 199 6.69 16.18 -1.55
N ARG A 200 8.00 15.95 -1.56
CA ARG A 200 8.84 16.11 -0.35
C ARG A 200 8.90 17.53 0.19
N ARG A 201 8.70 18.56 -0.66
CA ARG A 201 8.56 19.95 -0.17
C ARG A 201 7.30 20.16 0.67
N VAL A 202 6.22 19.43 0.37
CA VAL A 202 4.93 19.57 1.07
C VAL A 202 4.65 18.42 2.06
N ALA A 203 5.35 17.30 1.95
CA ALA A 203 5.27 16.14 2.86
C ALA A 203 6.67 15.62 3.20
N PRO A 204 7.50 16.40 3.94
CA PRO A 204 8.91 16.09 4.14
C PRO A 204 9.15 14.77 4.87
N ASN A 205 8.30 14.41 5.83
CA ASN A 205 8.50 13.29 6.73
C ASN A 205 7.49 12.15 6.57
N ASN A 206 6.36 12.37 5.90
CA ASN A 206 5.32 11.35 5.74
C ASN A 206 5.82 10.17 4.91
N PHE A 207 5.39 8.96 5.27
CA PHE A 207 5.57 7.81 4.39
C PHE A 207 4.79 7.98 3.09
N LEU A 208 5.39 7.50 2.00
CA LEU A 208 4.74 7.45 0.68
C LEU A 208 4.54 5.98 0.29
N LEU A 209 3.30 5.61 0.03
CA LEU A 209 2.97 4.34 -0.61
C LEU A 209 3.12 4.53 -2.12
N VAL A 210 4.04 3.79 -2.73
CA VAL A 210 4.48 4.00 -4.12
C VAL A 210 4.13 2.78 -4.98
N PRO A 211 2.96 2.73 -5.61
CA PRO A 211 2.62 1.70 -6.58
C PRO A 211 3.27 1.96 -7.94
N GLY A 212 3.51 0.88 -8.72
CA GLY A 212 3.89 0.96 -10.13
C GLY A 212 5.38 0.88 -10.43
N VAL A 213 6.23 0.56 -9.45
CA VAL A 213 7.65 0.26 -9.71
C VAL A 213 7.76 -1.02 -10.54
N GLY A 214 8.58 -0.99 -11.59
CA GLY A 214 8.78 -2.09 -12.52
C GLY A 214 7.60 -2.30 -13.47
N ALA A 215 6.50 -2.84 -13.00
CA ALA A 215 5.36 -3.25 -13.82
C ALA A 215 4.68 -2.12 -14.62
N GLN A 216 4.72 -0.88 -14.11
CA GLN A 216 4.18 0.30 -14.79
C GLN A 216 5.29 1.24 -15.34
N GLY A 217 6.55 0.77 -15.36
CA GLY A 217 7.68 1.52 -15.87
C GLY A 217 8.31 2.51 -14.88
N GLY A 218 7.89 2.51 -13.62
CA GLY A 218 8.52 3.31 -12.56
C GLY A 218 9.91 2.76 -12.17
N SER A 219 10.90 3.64 -12.03
CA SER A 219 12.26 3.29 -11.59
C SER A 219 12.37 3.35 -10.07
N LEU A 220 12.81 2.25 -9.44
CA LEU A 220 13.09 2.22 -8.01
C LEU A 220 14.13 3.28 -7.63
N GLN A 221 15.20 3.39 -8.43
CA GLN A 221 16.31 4.31 -8.19
C GLN A 221 15.86 5.78 -8.25
N GLU A 222 14.95 6.15 -9.18
CA GLU A 222 14.40 7.51 -9.24
C GLU A 222 13.50 7.81 -8.03
N VAL A 223 12.64 6.85 -7.67
CA VAL A 223 11.79 6.95 -6.48
C VAL A 223 12.63 7.16 -5.23
N CYS A 224 13.70 6.38 -5.05
CA CYS A 224 14.62 6.51 -3.93
C CYS A 224 15.35 7.84 -3.94
N LYS A 225 15.92 8.23 -5.08
CA LYS A 225 16.72 9.47 -5.24
C LYS A 225 15.94 10.72 -4.79
N TYR A 226 14.65 10.81 -5.10
CA TYR A 226 13.85 11.99 -4.83
C TYR A 226 12.86 11.83 -3.67
N GLY A 227 12.57 10.59 -3.28
CA GLY A 227 11.52 10.27 -2.31
C GLY A 227 12.01 9.77 -0.95
N MET A 228 13.25 9.28 -0.81
CA MET A 228 13.74 8.79 0.48
C MET A 228 13.98 9.91 1.50
N THR A 229 13.79 9.54 2.77
CA THR A 229 14.09 10.36 3.95
C THR A 229 15.07 9.58 4.84
N PRO A 230 15.65 10.18 5.92
CA PRO A 230 16.48 9.43 6.87
C PRO A 230 15.80 8.19 7.48
N ASP A 231 14.48 8.21 7.58
CA ASP A 231 13.65 7.07 8.05
C ASP A 231 13.21 6.15 6.90
N CYS A 232 13.87 6.16 5.76
CA CYS A 232 13.41 5.62 4.49
C CYS A 232 12.21 6.38 3.90
N GLY A 233 11.09 6.49 4.61
CA GLY A 233 9.90 7.24 4.22
C GLY A 233 9.13 6.69 3.01
N LEU A 234 9.43 5.47 2.55
CA LEU A 234 8.83 4.83 1.39
C LEU A 234 8.30 3.45 1.74
N LEU A 235 7.15 3.09 1.16
CA LEU A 235 6.67 1.72 0.98
C LEU A 235 6.41 1.51 -0.51
N VAL A 236 7.27 0.76 -1.18
CA VAL A 236 7.14 0.46 -2.61
C VAL A 236 6.26 -0.76 -2.81
N ASN A 237 5.12 -0.57 -3.46
CA ASN A 237 4.17 -1.65 -3.71
C ASN A 237 4.45 -2.34 -5.05
N SER A 238 4.66 -3.65 -5.00
CA SER A 238 4.67 -4.55 -6.16
C SER A 238 3.65 -5.66 -5.97
N SER A 239 2.80 -5.88 -6.96
CA SER A 239 1.75 -6.91 -6.96
C SER A 239 1.98 -7.93 -8.07
N THR A 240 1.44 -7.71 -9.25
CA THR A 240 1.46 -8.65 -10.40
C THR A 240 2.84 -9.18 -10.74
N GLY A 241 3.88 -8.36 -10.62
CA GLY A 241 5.27 -8.76 -10.88
C GLY A 241 5.82 -9.79 -9.89
N ILE A 242 5.20 -9.90 -8.72
CA ILE A 242 5.55 -10.87 -7.69
C ILE A 242 4.58 -12.05 -7.71
N ILE A 243 3.28 -11.79 -7.47
CA ILE A 243 2.32 -12.86 -7.20
C ILE A 243 1.98 -13.72 -8.44
N TYR A 244 2.27 -13.22 -9.62
CA TYR A 244 2.10 -13.94 -10.91
C TYR A 244 3.42 -14.14 -11.65
N ALA A 245 4.53 -14.27 -10.92
CA ALA A 245 5.85 -14.57 -11.50
C ALA A 245 5.90 -15.95 -12.16
N SER A 246 5.05 -16.89 -11.74
CA SER A 246 4.76 -18.17 -12.38
C SER A 246 3.27 -18.50 -12.22
N ASN A 247 2.72 -19.30 -13.11
CA ASN A 247 1.37 -19.87 -13.02
C ASN A 247 1.40 -21.40 -12.80
N GLY A 248 2.56 -21.96 -12.56
CA GLY A 248 2.77 -23.37 -12.25
C GLY A 248 2.67 -23.68 -10.75
N THR A 249 3.02 -24.90 -10.38
CA THR A 249 3.09 -25.34 -8.97
C THR A 249 4.23 -24.68 -8.20
N ASP A 250 5.16 -24.03 -8.90
CA ASP A 250 6.29 -23.28 -8.36
C ASP A 250 5.99 -21.79 -8.09
N PHE A 251 4.74 -21.36 -8.23
CA PHE A 251 4.34 -19.93 -8.18
C PHE A 251 4.82 -19.21 -6.92
N ALA A 252 4.73 -19.86 -5.76
CA ALA A 252 5.17 -19.28 -4.49
C ALA A 252 6.69 -19.11 -4.45
N HIS A 253 7.45 -20.09 -4.96
CA HIS A 253 8.90 -20.00 -5.07
C HIS A 253 9.32 -18.89 -6.06
N ALA A 254 8.66 -18.78 -7.20
CA ALA A 254 8.90 -17.72 -8.17
C ALA A 254 8.60 -16.34 -7.58
N ALA A 255 7.53 -16.22 -6.79
CA ALA A 255 7.21 -15.00 -6.05
C ALA A 255 8.29 -14.62 -5.04
N ALA A 256 8.82 -15.60 -4.29
CA ALA A 256 9.92 -15.40 -3.36
C ALA A 256 11.17 -14.84 -4.06
N LEU A 257 11.56 -15.40 -5.21
CA LEU A 257 12.70 -14.91 -5.99
C LEU A 257 12.50 -13.45 -6.42
N LYS A 258 11.30 -13.09 -6.90
CA LYS A 258 11.01 -11.69 -7.30
C LYS A 258 10.99 -10.72 -6.12
N ALA A 259 10.47 -11.14 -4.98
CA ALA A 259 10.49 -10.32 -3.77
C ALA A 259 11.93 -10.13 -3.26
N HIS A 260 12.74 -11.18 -3.29
CA HIS A 260 14.16 -11.13 -2.92
C HIS A 260 14.97 -10.21 -3.86
N ASP A 261 14.77 -10.30 -5.19
CA ASP A 261 15.44 -9.42 -6.15
C ASP A 261 15.14 -7.93 -5.85
N LEU A 262 13.91 -7.60 -5.50
CA LEU A 262 13.54 -6.23 -5.11
C LEU A 262 14.15 -5.85 -3.76
N GLN A 263 14.12 -6.75 -2.78
CA GLN A 263 14.74 -6.51 -1.47
C GLN A 263 16.23 -6.21 -1.60
N GLN A 264 16.99 -6.94 -2.43
CA GLN A 264 18.41 -6.67 -2.67
C GLN A 264 18.64 -5.27 -3.27
N GLN A 265 17.81 -4.85 -4.21
CA GLN A 265 17.88 -3.49 -4.75
C GLN A 265 17.56 -2.43 -3.68
N MET A 266 16.59 -2.70 -2.80
CA MET A 266 16.22 -1.81 -1.71
C MET A 266 17.31 -1.71 -0.64
N GLU A 267 18.00 -2.81 -0.33
CA GLU A 267 19.15 -2.82 0.57
C GLU A 267 20.27 -1.89 0.07
N ILE A 268 20.54 -1.89 -1.24
CA ILE A 268 21.53 -0.97 -1.85
C ILE A 268 21.12 0.49 -1.62
N GLU A 269 19.84 0.82 -1.76
CA GLU A 269 19.35 2.20 -1.56
C GLU A 269 19.35 2.59 -0.09
N LEU A 270 18.93 1.70 0.82
CA LEU A 270 18.98 1.94 2.27
C LEU A 270 20.40 2.17 2.79
N ASN A 271 21.40 1.49 2.24
CA ASN A 271 22.81 1.66 2.63
C ASN A 271 23.41 3.02 2.21
N LYS A 272 22.66 3.85 1.44
CA LYS A 272 23.08 5.21 1.07
C LYS A 272 22.59 6.28 2.07
N LEU A 273 21.66 5.93 3.00
CA LEU A 273 21.16 6.81 4.04
C LEU A 273 22.14 6.91 5.21
#